data_a9c96bf51e8c56924c856eb49d76932a
#
_entry.id   a9c96bf51e8c56924c856eb49d76932a
#
_cell.length_a   1.000
_cell.length_b   1.000
_cell.length_c   1.000
_cell.angle_alpha   90.00
_cell.angle_beta   90.00
_cell.angle_gamma   90.00
#
_symmetry.space_group_name_H-M   'P 1'
#
loop_
_entity.id
_entity.type
_entity.pdbx_description
1 polymer ?
#
loop_
_entity_poly.entity_id
_entity_poly.type
_entity_poly.pdbx_seq_one_letter_code
_entity_poly.pdbx_strand_id
1 'polypeptide(L)'
;MGDERLKLEALNILGLFQVLPRLVVFDLDYTLWPFYCECRSKRDSPFLYPHAKGIIYALKDKGVDVAIASRSPTPDIAKAFLGKLGFQSMFVAQEIFSSWSHKTEHFQRIHRTTGVHFKSMLFFDDEDRNIEAVSKMGVTCILVDDGVNLENFRLGLRNFSLNFASPDMKQAE
;
A
#
# COMPACT_ATOMS: atom_id res chain seq x y z
N MET A 1 3.92 5.43 -21.99
CA MET A 1 3.16 6.71 -22.16
C MET A 1 2.06 6.84 -21.12
N GLY A 2 1.17 5.88 -20.96
CA GLY A 2 0.13 5.90 -19.93
C GLY A 2 0.69 6.01 -18.52
N ASP A 3 1.75 5.26 -18.22
CA ASP A 3 2.35 5.23 -16.90
C ASP A 3 3.01 6.57 -16.52
N GLU A 4 3.63 7.24 -17.49
CA GLU A 4 4.25 8.55 -17.26
C GLU A 4 3.19 9.61 -16.95
N ARG A 5 2.08 9.60 -17.68
CA ARG A 5 0.97 10.52 -17.43
C ARG A 5 0.37 10.28 -16.04
N LEU A 6 0.12 9.02 -15.69
CA LEU A 6 -0.43 8.65 -14.39
C LEU A 6 0.52 9.04 -13.26
N LYS A 7 1.82 8.85 -13.46
CA LYS A 7 2.83 9.28 -12.49
C LYS A 7 2.77 10.78 -12.26
N LEU A 8 2.68 11.57 -13.34
CA LEU A 8 2.58 13.03 -13.22
C LEU A 8 1.30 13.44 -12.49
N GLU A 9 0.18 12.81 -12.80
CA GLU A 9 -1.08 13.08 -12.09
C GLU A 9 -0.97 12.73 -10.61
N ALA A 10 -0.34 11.60 -10.28
CA ALA A 10 -0.11 11.20 -8.88
C ALA A 10 0.82 12.19 -8.18
N LEU A 11 1.87 12.67 -8.84
CA LEU A 11 2.76 13.71 -8.30
C LEU A 11 2.00 15.00 -8.02
N ASN A 12 1.10 15.41 -8.91
CA ASN A 12 0.26 16.58 -8.70
C ASN A 12 -0.64 16.41 -7.47
N ILE A 13 -1.21 15.23 -7.28
CA ILE A 13 -2.04 14.93 -6.10
C ILE A 13 -1.19 15.02 -4.82
N LEU A 14 0.01 14.44 -4.83
CA LEU A 14 0.92 14.52 -3.69
C LEU A 14 1.26 15.97 -3.33
N GLY A 15 1.40 16.82 -4.33
CA GLY A 15 1.68 18.24 -4.15
C GLY A 15 0.56 19.05 -3.50
N LEU A 16 -0.65 18.50 -3.43
CA LEU A 16 -1.78 19.16 -2.77
C LEU A 16 -1.72 19.10 -1.24
N PHE A 17 -0.90 18.23 -0.68
CA PHE A 17 -0.84 17.97 0.76
C PHE A 17 0.52 18.32 1.33
N GLN A 18 0.54 19.09 2.43
CA GLN A 18 1.78 19.45 3.11
C GLN A 18 2.28 18.31 4.00
N VAL A 19 1.36 17.54 4.55
CA VAL A 19 1.68 16.41 5.42
C VAL A 19 1.44 15.12 4.65
N LEU A 20 2.53 14.39 4.38
CA LEU A 20 2.48 13.13 3.66
C LEU A 20 2.83 11.97 4.60
N PRO A 21 2.30 10.76 4.34
CA PRO A 21 2.75 9.59 5.07
C PRO A 21 4.24 9.35 4.83
N ARG A 22 4.90 8.75 5.80
CA ARG A 22 6.29 8.32 5.66
C ARG A 22 6.39 6.99 4.95
N LEU A 23 5.30 6.20 5.00
CA LEU A 23 5.24 4.88 4.41
C LEU A 23 3.83 4.62 3.89
N VAL A 24 3.72 4.17 2.65
CA VAL A 24 2.46 3.69 2.08
C VAL A 24 2.57 2.17 1.91
N VAL A 25 1.64 1.46 2.51
CA VAL A 25 1.59 0.00 2.48
C VAL A 25 0.47 -0.45 1.56
N PHE A 26 0.78 -1.42 0.71
CA PHE A 26 -0.19 -1.97 -0.25
C PHE A 26 -0.40 -3.45 0.00
N ASP A 27 -1.66 -3.89 -0.05
CA ASP A 27 -1.99 -5.26 -0.29
C ASP A 27 -1.65 -5.61 -1.75
N LEU A 28 -1.60 -6.90 -2.10
CA LEU A 28 -1.33 -7.34 -3.46
C LEU A 28 -2.62 -7.70 -4.21
N ASP A 29 -3.23 -8.85 -3.87
CA ASP A 29 -4.39 -9.39 -4.60
C ASP A 29 -5.56 -8.40 -4.54
N TYR A 30 -6.08 -8.06 -5.72
CA TYR A 30 -7.19 -7.10 -5.88
C TYR A 30 -6.93 -5.70 -5.33
N THR A 31 -5.67 -5.36 -5.07
CA THR A 31 -5.23 -4.01 -4.70
C THR A 31 -4.22 -3.48 -5.71
N LEU A 32 -3.12 -4.19 -5.94
CA LEU A 32 -2.15 -3.85 -6.99
C LEU A 32 -2.42 -4.59 -8.28
N TRP A 33 -2.86 -5.84 -8.22
CA TRP A 33 -3.22 -6.63 -9.40
C TRP A 33 -4.61 -7.25 -9.23
N PRO A 34 -5.36 -7.46 -10.35
CA PRO A 34 -6.77 -7.87 -10.31
C PRO A 34 -6.97 -9.39 -10.31
N PHE A 35 -6.27 -10.11 -9.43
CA PHE A 35 -6.38 -11.57 -9.32
C PHE A 35 -5.82 -12.04 -7.98
N TYR A 36 -6.08 -13.32 -7.65
CA TYR A 36 -5.40 -14.01 -6.56
C TYR A 36 -4.15 -14.70 -7.09
N CYS A 37 -2.97 -14.33 -6.62
CA CYS A 37 -1.73 -14.93 -7.08
C CYS A 37 -1.63 -16.42 -6.75
N GLU A 38 -2.30 -16.88 -5.68
CA GLU A 38 -2.35 -18.30 -5.32
C GLU A 38 -3.07 -19.17 -6.38
N CYS A 39 -3.92 -18.55 -7.22
CA CYS A 39 -4.63 -19.22 -8.31
C CYS A 39 -3.81 -19.21 -9.61
N ARG A 40 -2.58 -18.73 -9.57
CA ARG A 40 -1.73 -18.54 -10.74
C ARG A 40 -0.46 -19.38 -10.62
N SER A 41 0.29 -19.47 -11.71
CA SER A 41 1.58 -20.12 -11.76
C SER A 41 2.69 -19.07 -11.86
N LYS A 42 3.87 -19.36 -11.33
CA LYS A 42 5.06 -18.52 -11.52
C LYS A 42 5.37 -18.24 -12.99
N ARG A 43 4.88 -19.11 -13.90
CA ARG A 43 5.10 -18.98 -15.35
C ARG A 43 4.17 -17.97 -15.99
N ASP A 44 3.09 -17.60 -15.31
CA ASP A 44 2.11 -16.64 -15.84
C ASP A 44 2.73 -15.25 -15.91
N SER A 45 2.20 -14.43 -16.81
CA SER A 45 2.61 -13.03 -16.93
C SER A 45 1.67 -12.17 -16.08
N PRO A 46 2.15 -11.59 -14.97
CA PRO A 46 1.31 -10.75 -14.13
C PRO A 46 1.09 -9.39 -14.77
N PHE A 47 0.00 -8.72 -14.37
CA PHE A 47 -0.27 -7.35 -14.75
C PHE A 47 -0.92 -6.61 -13.58
N LEU A 48 -0.67 -5.32 -13.52
CA LEU A 48 -1.17 -4.44 -12.46
C LEU A 48 -2.46 -3.75 -12.88
N TYR A 49 -3.22 -3.28 -11.89
CA TYR A 49 -4.25 -2.27 -12.18
C TYR A 49 -3.60 -1.07 -12.88
N PRO A 50 -4.35 -0.38 -13.76
CA PRO A 50 -3.75 0.63 -14.64
C PRO A 50 -3.03 1.79 -13.94
N HIS A 51 -3.48 2.17 -12.73
CA HIS A 51 -2.92 3.32 -12.02
C HIS A 51 -1.81 2.94 -11.03
N ALA A 52 -1.64 1.66 -10.71
CA ALA A 52 -0.78 1.22 -9.61
C ALA A 52 0.68 1.61 -9.82
N LYS A 53 1.22 1.37 -11.01
CA LYS A 53 2.62 1.63 -11.31
C LYS A 53 2.96 3.12 -11.20
N GLY A 54 2.13 3.97 -11.77
CA GLY A 54 2.32 5.42 -11.72
C GLY A 54 2.29 5.95 -10.29
N ILE A 55 1.37 5.46 -9.47
CA ILE A 55 1.26 5.84 -8.06
C ILE A 55 2.52 5.44 -7.29
N ILE A 56 3.00 4.22 -7.47
CA ILE A 56 4.20 3.73 -6.77
C ILE A 56 5.43 4.56 -7.17
N TYR A 57 5.62 4.81 -8.44
CA TYR A 57 6.75 5.62 -8.90
C TYR A 57 6.66 7.07 -8.40
N ALA A 58 5.45 7.65 -8.36
CA ALA A 58 5.27 9.00 -7.84
C ALA A 58 5.64 9.07 -6.35
N LEU A 59 5.24 8.08 -5.57
CA LEU A 59 5.61 8.01 -4.15
C LEU A 59 7.12 7.95 -3.98
N LYS A 60 7.80 7.11 -4.76
CA LYS A 60 9.26 7.00 -4.69
C LYS A 60 9.93 8.32 -5.07
N ASP A 61 9.45 8.99 -6.10
CA ASP A 61 10.00 10.29 -6.51
C ASP A 61 9.85 11.34 -5.42
N LYS A 62 8.77 11.27 -4.64
CA LYS A 62 8.53 12.19 -3.52
C LYS A 62 9.27 11.81 -2.24
N GLY A 63 10.01 10.72 -2.27
CA GLY A 63 10.73 10.25 -1.10
C GLY A 63 9.86 9.54 -0.07
N VAL A 64 8.68 9.06 -0.48
CA VAL A 64 7.79 8.28 0.38
C VAL A 64 8.07 6.80 0.15
N ASP A 65 8.43 6.09 1.20
CA ASP A 65 8.72 4.66 1.11
C ASP A 65 7.44 3.86 0.90
N VAL A 66 7.56 2.71 0.26
CA VAL A 66 6.45 1.79 0.00
C VAL A 66 6.76 0.40 0.53
N ALA A 67 5.72 -0.30 0.97
CA ALA A 67 5.83 -1.65 1.52
C ALA A 67 4.64 -2.50 1.10
N ILE A 68 4.78 -3.82 1.25
CA ILE A 68 3.75 -4.81 0.95
C ILE A 68 3.32 -5.51 2.23
N ALA A 69 2.00 -5.67 2.42
CA ALA A 69 1.40 -6.51 3.44
C ALA A 69 0.35 -7.39 2.77
N SER A 70 0.66 -8.68 2.58
CA SER A 70 -0.21 -9.64 1.90
C SER A 70 -0.37 -10.90 2.72
N ARG A 71 -1.59 -11.44 2.77
CA ARG A 71 -1.91 -12.71 3.41
C ARG A 71 -1.85 -13.88 2.44
N SER A 72 -1.24 -13.70 1.27
CA SER A 72 -1.12 -14.77 0.28
C SER A 72 -0.38 -15.97 0.86
N PRO A 73 -0.94 -17.19 0.68
CA PRO A 73 -0.26 -18.41 1.12
C PRO A 73 0.86 -18.84 0.18
N THR A 74 1.08 -18.12 -0.92
CA THR A 74 2.09 -18.44 -1.92
C THR A 74 3.07 -17.28 -2.11
N PRO A 75 3.91 -16.98 -1.09
CA PRO A 75 4.83 -15.84 -1.17
C PRO A 75 5.82 -15.95 -2.33
N ASP A 76 6.19 -17.16 -2.72
CA ASP A 76 7.13 -17.39 -3.83
C ASP A 76 6.52 -16.97 -5.18
N ILE A 77 5.22 -17.20 -5.40
CA ILE A 77 4.53 -16.74 -6.62
C ILE A 77 4.43 -15.21 -6.61
N ALA A 78 4.02 -14.63 -5.47
CA ALA A 78 3.90 -13.19 -5.33
C ALA A 78 5.24 -12.49 -5.61
N LYS A 79 6.33 -13.00 -5.03
CA LYS A 79 7.67 -12.44 -5.24
C LYS A 79 8.14 -12.58 -6.68
N ALA A 80 7.82 -13.73 -7.33
CA ALA A 80 8.13 -13.93 -8.74
C ALA A 80 7.42 -12.88 -9.61
N PHE A 81 6.15 -12.59 -9.31
CA PHE A 81 5.37 -11.59 -10.03
C PHE A 81 5.94 -10.18 -9.84
N LEU A 82 6.29 -9.82 -8.60
CA LEU A 82 6.93 -8.52 -8.33
C LEU A 82 8.23 -8.38 -9.11
N GLY A 83 9.02 -9.45 -9.21
CA GLY A 83 10.24 -9.47 -10.01
C GLY A 83 9.98 -9.25 -11.49
N LYS A 84 8.98 -9.96 -12.05
CA LYS A 84 8.60 -9.81 -13.47
C LYS A 84 8.08 -8.42 -13.79
N LEU A 85 7.44 -7.76 -12.84
CA LEU A 85 6.93 -6.40 -12.99
C LEU A 85 8.00 -5.33 -12.77
N GLY A 86 9.19 -5.72 -12.37
CA GLY A 86 10.28 -4.79 -12.10
C GLY A 86 10.19 -4.10 -10.75
N PHE A 87 9.43 -4.65 -9.81
CA PHE A 87 9.19 -4.04 -8.50
C PHE A 87 9.98 -4.68 -7.36
N GLN A 88 10.84 -5.65 -7.65
CA GLN A 88 11.53 -6.44 -6.63
C GLN A 88 12.27 -5.58 -5.60
N SER A 89 12.88 -4.48 -6.05
CA SER A 89 13.67 -3.61 -5.18
C SER A 89 12.94 -2.32 -4.77
N MET A 90 11.66 -2.18 -5.14
CA MET A 90 10.91 -0.95 -4.87
C MET A 90 10.46 -0.83 -3.41
N PHE A 91 10.21 -1.95 -2.75
CA PHE A 91 9.59 -1.96 -1.44
C PHE A 91 10.63 -2.10 -0.33
N VAL A 92 10.53 -1.25 0.69
CA VAL A 92 11.44 -1.29 1.86
C VAL A 92 11.13 -2.47 2.78
N ALA A 93 9.91 -3.03 2.68
CA ALA A 93 9.50 -4.22 3.42
C ALA A 93 8.47 -4.97 2.60
N GLN A 94 8.54 -6.30 2.60
CA GLN A 94 7.59 -7.18 1.91
C GLN A 94 7.20 -8.28 2.88
N GLU A 95 6.05 -8.12 3.54
CA GLU A 95 5.52 -9.11 4.46
C GLU A 95 4.39 -9.87 3.75
N ILE A 96 4.72 -11.05 3.28
CA ILE A 96 3.82 -11.90 2.49
C ILE A 96 3.74 -13.26 3.17
N PHE A 97 2.69 -13.48 3.95
CA PHE A 97 2.45 -14.74 4.66
C PHE A 97 1.01 -14.83 5.14
N SER A 98 0.52 -16.07 5.33
CA SER A 98 -0.80 -16.31 5.89
C SER A 98 -0.81 -15.99 7.38
N SER A 99 -1.87 -15.35 7.85
CA SER A 99 -2.03 -15.01 9.26
C SER A 99 -3.52 -14.92 9.59
N TRP A 100 -3.86 -15.31 10.81
CA TRP A 100 -5.23 -15.17 11.35
C TRP A 100 -5.49 -13.78 11.93
N SER A 101 -4.47 -12.93 12.03
CA SER A 101 -4.53 -11.64 12.69
C SER A 101 -5.00 -10.49 11.80
N HIS A 102 -5.52 -10.77 10.61
CA HIS A 102 -5.97 -9.75 9.64
C HIS A 102 -4.92 -8.65 9.42
N LYS A 103 -3.66 -9.06 9.25
CA LYS A 103 -2.50 -8.22 8.95
C LYS A 103 -1.92 -7.42 10.11
N THR A 104 -2.41 -7.55 11.34
CA THR A 104 -1.77 -6.87 12.47
C THR A 104 -0.32 -7.34 12.64
N GLU A 105 -0.07 -8.64 12.48
CA GLU A 105 1.28 -9.21 12.54
C GLU A 105 2.16 -8.68 11.39
N HIS A 106 1.59 -8.54 10.20
CA HIS A 106 2.30 -7.96 9.05
C HIS A 106 2.77 -6.54 9.39
N PHE A 107 1.89 -5.72 9.94
CA PHE A 107 2.21 -4.33 10.26
C PHE A 107 3.20 -4.22 11.42
N GLN A 108 3.13 -5.11 12.40
CA GLN A 108 4.14 -5.15 13.46
C GLN A 108 5.53 -5.44 12.90
N ARG A 109 5.65 -6.35 11.95
CA ARG A 109 6.91 -6.66 11.28
C ARG A 109 7.40 -5.50 10.42
N ILE A 110 6.50 -4.85 9.68
CA ILE A 110 6.83 -3.66 8.88
C ILE A 110 7.34 -2.56 9.80
N HIS A 111 6.67 -2.31 10.91
CA HIS A 111 7.10 -1.32 11.89
C HIS A 111 8.52 -1.61 12.41
N ARG A 112 8.80 -2.86 12.77
CA ARG A 112 10.14 -3.26 13.26
C ARG A 112 11.21 -3.09 12.20
N THR A 113 10.90 -3.44 10.94
CA THR A 113 11.84 -3.36 9.83
C THR A 113 12.16 -1.91 9.45
N THR A 114 11.15 -1.06 9.42
CA THR A 114 11.27 0.31 8.89
C THR A 114 11.48 1.37 9.97
N GLY A 115 11.07 1.08 11.20
CA GLY A 115 11.06 2.07 12.27
C GLY A 115 9.97 3.13 12.14
N VAL A 116 9.10 3.02 11.15
CA VAL A 116 8.01 3.98 10.92
C VAL A 116 6.86 3.69 11.87
N HIS A 117 6.35 4.70 12.57
CA HIS A 117 5.20 4.57 13.45
C HIS A 117 3.92 4.32 12.65
N PHE A 118 2.99 3.57 13.24
CA PHE A 118 1.72 3.24 12.59
C PHE A 118 0.95 4.49 12.15
N LYS A 119 0.94 5.54 12.93
CA LYS A 119 0.22 6.76 12.57
C LYS A 119 0.85 7.55 11.41
N SER A 120 2.07 7.18 11.02
CA SER A 120 2.75 7.75 9.85
C SER A 120 2.57 6.89 8.59
N MET A 121 1.73 5.86 8.67
CA MET A 121 1.46 4.92 7.58
C MET A 121 0.09 5.15 6.97
N LEU A 122 0.01 4.94 5.65
CA LEU A 122 -1.23 4.89 4.88
C LEU A 122 -1.30 3.50 4.23
N PHE A 123 -2.46 2.85 4.29
CA PHE A 123 -2.65 1.48 3.83
C PHE A 123 -3.85 1.35 2.90
N PHE A 124 -3.65 0.64 1.79
CA PHE A 124 -4.68 0.30 0.81
C PHE A 124 -4.90 -1.20 0.77
N ASP A 125 -6.14 -1.63 0.92
CA ASP A 125 -6.53 -3.05 0.91
C ASP A 125 -7.96 -3.18 0.41
N ASP A 126 -8.30 -4.34 -0.16
CA ASP A 126 -9.66 -4.62 -0.67
C ASP A 126 -10.55 -5.37 0.34
N GLU A 127 -10.03 -5.73 1.50
CA GLU A 127 -10.77 -6.48 2.51
C GLU A 127 -11.09 -5.66 3.76
N ASP A 128 -12.39 -5.55 4.08
CA ASP A 128 -12.89 -4.83 5.25
C ASP A 128 -12.23 -5.26 6.55
N ARG A 129 -12.05 -6.57 6.73
CA ARG A 129 -11.49 -7.12 7.98
C ARG A 129 -10.08 -6.65 8.23
N ASN A 130 -9.27 -6.57 7.18
CA ASN A 130 -7.91 -6.06 7.29
C ASN A 130 -7.92 -4.57 7.59
N ILE A 131 -8.77 -3.80 6.91
CA ILE A 131 -8.93 -2.37 7.15
C ILE A 131 -9.30 -2.11 8.61
N GLU A 132 -10.29 -2.83 9.14
CA GLU A 132 -10.74 -2.67 10.51
C GLU A 132 -9.63 -2.98 11.52
N ALA A 133 -8.96 -4.12 11.35
CA ALA A 133 -7.91 -4.55 12.28
C ALA A 133 -6.71 -3.59 12.27
N VAL A 134 -6.27 -3.18 11.09
CA VAL A 134 -5.07 -2.32 10.95
C VAL A 134 -5.36 -0.89 11.38
N SER A 135 -6.58 -0.39 11.12
CA SER A 135 -6.95 0.97 11.56
C SER A 135 -6.90 1.13 13.07
N LYS A 136 -7.18 0.07 13.81
CA LYS A 136 -7.09 0.09 15.29
C LYS A 136 -5.66 0.25 15.79
N MET A 137 -4.67 -0.02 14.94
CA MET A 137 -3.26 0.19 15.28
C MET A 137 -2.82 1.64 15.13
N GLY A 138 -3.64 2.48 14.51
CA GLY A 138 -3.34 3.89 14.24
C GLY A 138 -2.99 4.21 12.79
N VAL A 139 -3.03 3.20 11.92
CA VAL A 139 -2.77 3.37 10.48
C VAL A 139 -4.00 3.98 9.80
N THR A 140 -3.79 4.95 8.91
CA THR A 140 -4.86 5.43 8.03
C THR A 140 -5.09 4.40 6.95
N CYS A 141 -6.30 3.88 6.84
CA CYS A 141 -6.63 2.78 5.94
C CYS A 141 -7.69 3.18 4.94
N ILE A 142 -7.54 2.73 3.70
CA ILE A 142 -8.50 2.96 2.60
C ILE A 142 -8.89 1.61 2.00
N LEU A 143 -10.20 1.34 2.00
CA LEU A 143 -10.76 0.19 1.30
C LEU A 143 -10.83 0.53 -0.19
N VAL A 144 -10.30 -0.36 -1.04
CA VAL A 144 -10.36 -0.21 -2.49
C VAL A 144 -11.28 -1.26 -3.09
N ASP A 145 -12.18 -0.85 -3.98
CA ASP A 145 -13.15 -1.76 -4.61
C ASP A 145 -12.65 -2.32 -5.94
N ASP A 146 -11.87 -1.55 -6.66
CA ASP A 146 -11.42 -1.89 -8.02
C ASP A 146 -9.94 -1.55 -8.16
N GLY A 147 -9.16 -1.97 -7.18
CA GLY A 147 -7.74 -1.72 -7.12
C GLY A 147 -7.40 -0.28 -6.73
N VAL A 148 -6.12 -0.04 -6.49
CA VAL A 148 -5.63 1.30 -6.22
C VAL A 148 -5.72 2.14 -7.49
N ASN A 149 -6.22 3.38 -7.36
CA ASN A 149 -6.35 4.33 -8.45
C ASN A 149 -6.13 5.75 -7.93
N LEU A 150 -6.12 6.73 -8.84
CA LEU A 150 -5.88 8.12 -8.46
C LEU A 150 -6.94 8.66 -7.51
N GLU A 151 -8.19 8.24 -7.66
CA GLU A 151 -9.29 8.70 -6.80
C GLU A 151 -9.10 8.23 -5.37
N ASN A 152 -8.91 6.93 -5.15
CA ASN A 152 -8.72 6.40 -3.79
C ASN A 152 -7.34 6.80 -3.22
N PHE A 153 -6.35 7.04 -4.07
CA PHE A 153 -5.05 7.57 -3.66
C PHE A 153 -5.22 8.97 -3.07
N ARG A 154 -5.94 9.85 -3.76
CA ARG A 154 -6.26 11.20 -3.25
C ARG A 154 -7.02 11.14 -1.93
N LEU A 155 -8.04 10.27 -1.86
CA LEU A 155 -8.81 10.08 -0.64
C LEU A 155 -7.92 9.64 0.52
N GLY A 156 -7.00 8.71 0.26
CA GLY A 156 -6.06 8.23 1.26
C GLY A 156 -5.16 9.32 1.80
N LEU A 157 -4.59 10.12 0.92
CA LEU A 157 -3.73 11.24 1.33
C LEU A 157 -4.50 12.30 2.11
N ARG A 158 -5.74 12.58 1.70
CA ARG A 158 -6.61 13.51 2.41
C ARG A 158 -6.92 13.01 3.83
N ASN A 159 -7.36 11.75 3.93
CA ASN A 159 -7.68 11.15 5.22
C ASN A 159 -6.45 11.07 6.13
N PHE A 160 -5.31 10.73 5.56
CA PHE A 160 -4.05 10.73 6.31
C PHE A 160 -3.75 12.11 6.87
N SER A 161 -3.83 13.14 6.03
CA SER A 161 -3.56 14.52 6.45
C SER A 161 -4.50 14.96 7.58
N LEU A 162 -5.79 14.64 7.47
CA LEU A 162 -6.78 14.97 8.49
C LEU A 162 -6.53 14.22 9.80
N ASN A 163 -6.25 12.93 9.72
CA ASN A 163 -5.99 12.10 10.89
C ASN A 163 -4.72 12.54 11.63
N PHE A 164 -3.67 12.86 10.88
CA PHE A 164 -2.40 13.28 11.45
C PHE A 164 -2.51 14.63 12.17
N ALA A 165 -3.37 15.52 11.67
CA ALA A 165 -3.60 16.85 12.24
C ALA A 165 -4.66 16.87 13.35
N SER A 166 -5.36 15.75 13.60
CA SER A 166 -6.47 15.68 14.55
C SER A 166 -6.00 15.91 15.98
N PRO A 167 -6.65 16.85 16.74
CA PRO A 167 -6.34 17.05 18.16
C PRO A 167 -6.53 15.78 19.01
N ASP A 168 -7.51 14.94 18.66
CA ASP A 168 -7.78 13.69 19.38
C ASP A 168 -6.62 12.72 19.25
N MET A 169 -5.97 12.71 18.11
CA MET A 169 -4.76 11.90 17.89
C MET A 169 -3.61 12.38 18.76
N LYS A 170 -3.55 13.69 19.02
CA LYS A 170 -2.51 14.28 19.88
C LYS A 170 -2.76 13.98 21.35
N GLN A 171 -4.02 13.82 21.75
CA GLN A 171 -4.38 13.51 23.14
C GLN A 171 -4.21 12.03 23.45
N ALA A 172 -4.25 11.15 22.46
CA ALA A 172 -4.03 9.72 22.62
C ALA A 172 -2.55 9.37 22.81
N GLU A 173 -1.69 10.33 22.66
CA GLU A 173 -0.25 10.20 22.92
C GLU A 173 0.05 10.54 24.38
#